data_461df1d0d9eb06838bd4de5f6bf4afd4
#
_entry.id   461df1d0d9eb06838bd4de5f6bf4afd4
#
_cell.length_a   1.000
_cell.length_b   1.000
_cell.length_c   1.000
_cell.angle_alpha   90.00
_cell.angle_beta   90.00
_cell.angle_gamma   90.00
#
_symmetry.space_group_name_H-M   'P 1'
#
loop_
_entity.id
_entity.type
_entity.pdbx_description
1 polymer ?
#
loop_
_entity_poly.entity_id
_entity_poly.type
_entity_poly.pdbx_seq_one_letter_code
_entity_poly.pdbx_strand_id
1 'polypeptide(L)'
;MIKKWHWYVGFFTLLFGVYFLYFFNQPDFAQSSLPVINNNVQPFSFTNQNGKNITERDVDGKVYVTEYFFTTCKGICPKMNANMRRVYDAHKYDSSFMIISHTCMPETDSVPLLKKYEARMLNGSLIKNEDGSYKIDYDSAMFNKQKNAGSNWNFVTGDKEALYKMARQSYMIDNNKPDSAASIADQFIHTQFFALVDKQSRVRGIYDGLKEEEIQKLLKDIEEVMKEKYQSRSLN
;
A
#
# COMPACT_ATOMS: atom_id res chain seq x y z
N MET A 1 -19.09 35.99 50.06
CA MET A 1 -17.63 35.83 49.93
C MET A 1 -17.34 34.55 49.20
N ILE A 2 -16.91 34.66 47.93
CA ILE A 2 -16.47 33.52 47.17
C ILE A 2 -15.17 33.04 47.79
N LYS A 3 -15.11 31.81 48.31
CA LYS A 3 -13.92 31.26 48.95
C LYS A 3 -12.76 31.29 47.95
N LYS A 4 -11.58 31.76 48.36
CA LYS A 4 -10.35 31.86 47.56
C LYS A 4 -10.02 30.57 46.77
N TRP A 5 -10.48 29.43 47.26
CA TRP A 5 -10.43 28.12 46.63
C TRP A 5 -11.04 28.09 45.21
N HIS A 6 -12.17 28.72 44.95
CA HIS A 6 -12.83 28.71 43.62
C HIS A 6 -11.99 29.44 42.58
N TRP A 7 -11.22 30.45 43.01
CA TRP A 7 -10.27 31.15 42.16
C TRP A 7 -9.11 30.25 41.72
N TYR A 8 -8.54 29.45 42.62
CA TYR A 8 -7.49 28.50 42.32
C TYR A 8 -8.01 27.39 41.41
N VAL A 9 -9.17 26.82 41.68
CA VAL A 9 -9.79 25.81 40.81
C VAL A 9 -10.01 26.35 39.41
N GLY A 10 -10.58 27.55 39.25
CA GLY A 10 -10.79 28.19 37.95
C GLY A 10 -9.47 28.43 37.21
N PHE A 11 -8.44 28.93 37.89
CA PHE A 11 -7.12 29.14 37.30
C PHE A 11 -6.46 27.85 36.82
N PHE A 12 -6.47 26.80 37.63
CA PHE A 12 -5.89 25.51 37.23
C PHE A 12 -6.67 24.84 36.14
N THR A 13 -8.00 24.92 36.13
CA THR A 13 -8.84 24.38 35.04
C THR A 13 -8.56 25.09 33.72
N LEU A 14 -8.41 26.42 33.76
CA LEU A 14 -8.06 27.21 32.57
C LEU A 14 -6.65 26.86 32.06
N LEU A 15 -5.67 26.76 32.96
CA LEU A 15 -4.29 26.44 32.66
C LEU A 15 -4.17 25.04 32.07
N PHE A 16 -4.92 24.07 32.65
CA PHE A 16 -4.97 22.68 32.13
C PHE A 16 -5.68 22.60 30.76
N GLY A 17 -6.74 23.38 30.57
CA GLY A 17 -7.45 23.50 29.29
C GLY A 17 -6.55 24.07 28.20
N VAL A 18 -5.82 25.17 28.47
CA VAL A 18 -4.86 25.75 27.53
C VAL A 18 -3.71 24.78 27.23
N TYR A 19 -3.16 24.14 28.27
CA TYR A 19 -2.12 23.11 28.10
C TYR A 19 -2.59 21.95 27.25
N PHE A 20 -3.82 21.46 27.50
CA PHE A 20 -4.43 20.36 26.76
C PHE A 20 -4.65 20.75 25.28
N LEU A 21 -5.22 21.93 25.02
CA LEU A 21 -5.41 22.44 23.67
C LEU A 21 -4.08 22.67 22.93
N TYR A 22 -3.07 23.20 23.64
CA TYR A 22 -1.74 23.38 23.07
C TYR A 22 -1.08 22.04 22.75
N PHE A 23 -1.10 21.10 23.69
CA PHE A 23 -0.42 19.81 23.57
C PHE A 23 -1.08 18.91 22.51
N PHE A 24 -2.42 18.86 22.44
CA PHE A 24 -3.14 18.06 21.45
C PHE A 24 -3.24 18.71 20.07
N ASN A 25 -2.93 19.99 19.95
CA ASN A 25 -2.87 20.67 18.65
C ASN A 25 -1.46 20.70 18.06
N GLN A 26 -0.46 20.14 18.74
CA GLN A 26 0.87 20.02 18.16
C GLN A 26 0.85 19.01 17.00
N PRO A 27 1.34 19.40 15.80
CA PRO A 27 1.38 18.49 14.63
C PRO A 27 2.23 17.25 14.85
N ASP A 28 3.19 17.31 15.78
CA ASP A 28 4.15 16.24 16.01
C ASP A 28 3.57 14.95 16.62
N PHE A 29 2.42 15.03 17.31
CA PHE A 29 1.75 13.85 17.86
C PHE A 29 0.97 13.01 16.84
N ALA A 30 0.77 13.53 15.63
CA ALA A 30 0.09 12.84 14.54
C ALA A 30 1.08 12.30 13.48
N GLN A 31 2.39 12.42 13.73
CA GLN A 31 3.40 11.87 12.82
C GLN A 31 3.81 10.47 13.28
N SER A 32 3.84 9.53 12.34
CA SER A 32 4.41 8.21 12.56
C SER A 32 5.92 8.33 12.79
N SER A 33 6.47 7.46 13.64
CA SER A 33 7.91 7.32 13.85
C SER A 33 8.66 6.70 12.66
N LEU A 34 7.94 6.28 11.62
CA LEU A 34 8.54 5.62 10.46
C LEU A 34 9.40 6.60 9.65
N PRO A 35 10.61 6.16 9.25
CA PRO A 35 11.49 6.99 8.41
C PRO A 35 10.86 7.24 7.04
N VAL A 36 11.34 8.26 6.35
CA VAL A 36 11.07 8.47 4.94
C VAL A 36 12.25 7.88 4.14
N ILE A 37 11.97 6.82 3.38
CA ILE A 37 12.97 6.12 2.55
C ILE A 37 13.14 6.85 1.22
N ASN A 38 12.02 7.24 0.58
CA ASN A 38 12.01 8.08 -0.62
C ASN A 38 10.96 9.17 -0.45
N ASN A 39 11.37 10.41 -0.66
CA ASN A 39 10.52 11.60 -0.46
C ASN A 39 9.47 11.80 -1.55
N ASN A 40 9.60 11.13 -2.70
CA ASN A 40 8.74 11.41 -3.84
C ASN A 40 8.57 10.18 -4.75
N VAL A 41 7.39 9.59 -4.74
CA VAL A 41 6.95 8.70 -5.80
C VAL A 41 6.64 9.55 -7.04
N GLN A 42 7.28 9.20 -8.17
CA GLN A 42 7.11 9.92 -9.43
C GLN A 42 5.68 9.79 -9.96
N PRO A 43 5.19 10.77 -10.74
CA PRO A 43 3.91 10.65 -11.44
C PRO A 43 3.86 9.40 -12.32
N PHE A 44 2.70 8.76 -12.36
CA PHE A 44 2.49 7.55 -13.14
C PHE A 44 1.08 7.51 -13.74
N SER A 45 0.90 6.66 -14.76
CA SER A 45 -0.40 6.35 -15.34
C SER A 45 -0.38 4.91 -15.84
N PHE A 46 -1.16 4.04 -15.19
CA PHE A 46 -1.26 2.62 -15.53
C PHE A 46 -2.71 2.19 -15.64
N THR A 47 -2.99 1.21 -16.50
CA THR A 47 -4.34 0.70 -16.70
C THR A 47 -4.62 -0.45 -15.72
N ASN A 48 -5.71 -0.35 -14.95
CA ASN A 48 -6.08 -1.41 -14.03
C ASN A 48 -6.92 -2.52 -14.68
N GLN A 49 -7.23 -3.56 -13.92
CA GLN A 49 -8.04 -4.71 -14.32
C GLN A 49 -9.46 -4.38 -14.82
N ASN A 50 -9.93 -3.17 -14.61
CA ASN A 50 -11.23 -2.69 -15.09
C ASN A 50 -11.10 -1.78 -16.32
N GLY A 51 -9.89 -1.64 -16.90
CA GLY A 51 -9.62 -0.74 -18.01
C GLY A 51 -9.57 0.74 -17.64
N LYS A 52 -9.59 1.06 -16.33
CA LYS A 52 -9.48 2.44 -15.85
C LYS A 52 -8.00 2.80 -15.64
N ASN A 53 -7.61 4.01 -16.04
CA ASN A 53 -6.28 4.53 -15.68
C ASN A 53 -6.25 4.89 -14.20
N ILE A 54 -5.22 4.42 -13.53
CA ILE A 54 -4.83 4.78 -12.16
C ILE A 54 -3.58 5.66 -12.25
N THR A 55 -3.65 6.82 -11.64
CA THR A 55 -2.61 7.85 -11.67
C THR A 55 -2.21 8.26 -10.27
N GLU A 56 -1.18 9.10 -10.15
CA GLU A 56 -0.79 9.74 -8.89
C GLU A 56 -1.94 10.49 -8.21
N ARG A 57 -2.92 10.98 -8.98
CA ARG A 57 -4.10 11.69 -8.44
C ARG A 57 -5.08 10.75 -7.74
N ASP A 58 -5.17 9.49 -8.18
CA ASP A 58 -6.07 8.51 -7.57
C ASP A 58 -5.56 8.05 -6.20
N VAL A 59 -4.26 8.21 -5.93
CA VAL A 59 -3.60 7.85 -4.66
C VAL A 59 -3.27 9.06 -3.78
N ASP A 60 -3.47 10.27 -4.26
CA ASP A 60 -3.22 11.49 -3.50
C ASP A 60 -4.09 11.53 -2.23
N GLY A 61 -3.48 11.79 -1.08
CA GLY A 61 -4.15 11.75 0.22
C GLY A 61 -4.47 10.35 0.75
N LYS A 62 -4.08 9.28 0.05
CA LYS A 62 -4.26 7.90 0.50
C LYS A 62 -2.96 7.26 0.94
N VAL A 63 -3.05 6.35 1.87
CA VAL A 63 -1.99 5.38 2.16
C VAL A 63 -2.14 4.20 1.21
N TYR A 64 -1.06 3.76 0.61
CA TYR A 64 -1.14 2.56 -0.23
C TYR A 64 0.06 1.64 -0.09
N VAL A 65 -0.18 0.35 -0.36
CA VAL A 65 0.87 -0.66 -0.45
C VAL A 65 1.02 -1.07 -1.91
N THR A 66 2.26 -1.26 -2.34
CA THR A 66 2.55 -1.70 -3.70
C THR A 66 3.48 -2.91 -3.71
N GLU A 67 3.31 -3.74 -4.74
CA GLU A 67 4.11 -4.93 -5.03
C GLU A 67 4.24 -5.12 -6.54
N TYR A 68 5.10 -6.09 -6.92
CA TYR A 68 5.21 -6.56 -8.31
C TYR A 68 4.89 -8.05 -8.39
N PHE A 69 4.17 -8.44 -9.44
CA PHE A 69 3.72 -9.81 -9.68
C PHE A 69 3.64 -10.11 -11.18
N PHE A 70 3.31 -11.34 -11.54
CA PHE A 70 2.77 -11.69 -12.86
C PHE A 70 1.80 -12.86 -12.73
N THR A 71 0.79 -12.89 -13.62
CA THR A 71 -0.38 -13.78 -13.45
C THR A 71 -0.06 -15.27 -13.53
N THR A 72 1.01 -15.62 -14.25
CA THR A 72 1.43 -17.01 -14.50
C THR A 72 2.53 -17.48 -13.54
N CYS A 73 2.93 -16.66 -12.56
CA CYS A 73 3.95 -17.01 -11.58
C CYS A 73 3.55 -18.23 -10.75
N LYS A 74 4.39 -19.27 -10.76
CA LYS A 74 4.24 -20.47 -9.92
C LYS A 74 5.19 -20.51 -8.72
N GLY A 75 6.10 -19.53 -8.61
CA GLY A 75 7.11 -19.44 -7.57
C GLY A 75 6.62 -18.71 -6.33
N ILE A 76 7.16 -17.51 -6.10
CA ILE A 76 6.92 -16.72 -4.88
C ILE A 76 5.59 -15.99 -4.85
N CYS A 77 5.03 -15.58 -6.03
CA CYS A 77 3.83 -14.77 -6.09
C CYS A 77 2.60 -15.38 -5.38
N PRO A 78 2.33 -16.70 -5.43
CA PRO A 78 1.20 -17.26 -4.69
C PRO A 78 1.27 -16.97 -3.18
N LYS A 79 2.45 -17.07 -2.57
CA LYS A 79 2.66 -16.77 -1.15
C LYS A 79 2.60 -15.27 -0.87
N MET A 80 3.25 -14.45 -1.71
CA MET A 80 3.20 -12.99 -1.61
C MET A 80 1.78 -12.49 -1.69
N ASN A 81 1.02 -12.92 -2.70
CA ASN A 81 -0.36 -12.47 -2.89
C ASN A 81 -1.31 -12.98 -1.79
N ALA A 82 -1.05 -14.15 -1.21
CA ALA A 82 -1.79 -14.60 -0.03
C ALA A 82 -1.52 -13.66 1.19
N ASN A 83 -0.29 -13.19 1.35
CA ASN A 83 0.04 -12.19 2.37
C ASN A 83 -0.54 -10.81 2.03
N MET A 84 -0.50 -10.38 0.77
CA MET A 84 -1.16 -9.13 0.33
C MET A 84 -2.69 -9.21 0.52
N ARG A 85 -3.31 -10.38 0.34
CA ARG A 85 -4.73 -10.59 0.64
C ARG A 85 -5.05 -10.34 2.12
N ARG A 86 -4.16 -10.65 3.03
CA ARG A 86 -4.32 -10.33 4.47
C ARG A 86 -4.32 -8.82 4.70
N VAL A 87 -3.42 -8.11 4.03
CA VAL A 87 -3.41 -6.63 4.05
C VAL A 87 -4.72 -6.07 3.48
N TYR A 88 -5.18 -6.61 2.35
CA TYR A 88 -6.47 -6.24 1.76
C TYR A 88 -7.63 -6.47 2.73
N ASP A 89 -7.73 -7.66 3.32
CA ASP A 89 -8.85 -8.01 4.21
C ASP A 89 -8.90 -7.12 5.47
N ALA A 90 -7.74 -6.65 5.95
CA ALA A 90 -7.66 -5.72 7.08
C ALA A 90 -8.19 -4.31 6.74
N HIS A 91 -8.03 -3.86 5.48
CA HIS A 91 -8.29 -2.46 5.09
C HIS A 91 -9.28 -2.30 3.93
N LYS A 92 -9.98 -3.35 3.50
CA LYS A 92 -10.87 -3.33 2.31
C LYS A 92 -12.05 -2.36 2.39
N TYR A 93 -12.42 -1.92 3.57
CA TYR A 93 -13.51 -0.98 3.78
C TYR A 93 -13.03 0.46 4.02
N ASP A 94 -11.72 0.68 4.03
CA ASP A 94 -11.16 2.00 4.24
C ASP A 94 -10.93 2.71 2.90
N SER A 95 -11.65 3.80 2.70
CA SER A 95 -11.56 4.61 1.47
C SER A 95 -10.24 5.39 1.37
N SER A 96 -9.52 5.56 2.48
CA SER A 96 -8.20 6.22 2.54
C SER A 96 -7.04 5.26 2.32
N PHE A 97 -7.33 3.96 2.06
CA PHE A 97 -6.33 2.94 1.78
C PHE A 97 -6.50 2.34 0.39
N MET A 98 -5.40 1.97 -0.25
CA MET A 98 -5.37 1.32 -1.56
C MET A 98 -4.23 0.30 -1.66
N ILE A 99 -4.39 -0.69 -2.52
CA ILE A 99 -3.30 -1.57 -2.95
C ILE A 99 -3.12 -1.43 -4.46
N ILE A 100 -1.85 -1.35 -4.91
CA ILE A 100 -1.50 -1.30 -6.33
C ILE A 100 -0.48 -2.40 -6.60
N SER A 101 -0.92 -3.48 -7.25
CA SER A 101 -0.05 -4.56 -7.71
C SER A 101 0.31 -4.34 -9.18
N HIS A 102 1.59 -4.16 -9.46
CA HIS A 102 2.12 -3.90 -10.80
C HIS A 102 2.55 -5.19 -11.47
N THR A 103 2.15 -5.41 -12.72
CA THR A 103 2.71 -6.56 -13.44
C THR A 103 4.16 -6.34 -13.85
N CYS A 104 4.98 -7.40 -13.73
CA CYS A 104 6.33 -7.44 -14.33
C CYS A 104 6.29 -7.83 -15.81
N MET A 105 5.16 -8.35 -16.30
CA MET A 105 5.04 -8.90 -17.66
C MET A 105 3.85 -8.27 -18.41
N PRO A 106 3.87 -6.97 -18.69
CA PRO A 106 2.75 -6.28 -19.31
C PRO A 106 2.43 -6.80 -20.73
N GLU A 107 3.38 -7.43 -21.40
CA GLU A 107 3.19 -8.03 -22.73
C GLU A 107 2.24 -9.23 -22.69
N THR A 108 2.18 -9.94 -21.55
CA THR A 108 1.34 -11.13 -21.38
C THR A 108 0.13 -10.86 -20.48
N ASP A 109 0.27 -9.98 -19.50
CA ASP A 109 -0.74 -9.68 -18.50
C ASP A 109 -1.72 -8.62 -18.99
N SER A 110 -2.60 -9.03 -19.91
CA SER A 110 -3.65 -8.16 -20.46
C SER A 110 -4.73 -7.83 -19.43
N VAL A 111 -5.48 -6.72 -19.64
CA VAL A 111 -6.59 -6.30 -18.76
C VAL A 111 -7.59 -7.44 -18.46
N PRO A 112 -8.04 -8.25 -19.44
CA PRO A 112 -8.91 -9.40 -19.14
C PRO A 112 -8.25 -10.45 -18.26
N LEU A 113 -6.94 -10.65 -18.39
CA LEU A 113 -6.20 -11.61 -17.55
C LEU A 113 -6.02 -11.08 -16.14
N LEU A 114 -5.72 -9.81 -15.99
CA LEU A 114 -5.70 -9.14 -14.69
C LEU A 114 -7.06 -9.20 -13.98
N LYS A 115 -8.16 -9.10 -14.73
CA LYS A 115 -9.51 -9.23 -14.17
C LYS A 115 -9.78 -10.63 -13.63
N LYS A 116 -9.32 -11.66 -14.33
CA LYS A 116 -9.38 -13.04 -13.84
C LYS A 116 -8.51 -13.25 -12.60
N TYR A 117 -7.35 -12.59 -12.59
CA TYR A 117 -6.43 -12.66 -11.45
C TYR A 117 -7.02 -12.00 -10.21
N GLU A 118 -7.60 -10.80 -10.35
CA GLU A 118 -8.35 -10.13 -9.29
C GLU A 118 -9.43 -11.06 -8.70
N ALA A 119 -10.24 -11.67 -9.57
CA ALA A 119 -11.28 -12.60 -9.14
C ALA A 119 -10.71 -13.75 -8.28
N ARG A 120 -9.59 -14.32 -8.71
CA ARG A 120 -8.88 -15.34 -7.95
C ARG A 120 -8.42 -14.82 -6.59
N MET A 121 -7.84 -13.62 -6.54
CA MET A 121 -7.32 -13.04 -5.31
C MET A 121 -8.44 -12.68 -4.32
N LEU A 122 -9.57 -12.17 -4.80
CA LEU A 122 -10.64 -11.66 -3.94
C LEU A 122 -11.68 -12.72 -3.53
N ASN A 123 -11.96 -13.68 -4.40
CA ASN A 123 -13.00 -14.70 -4.16
C ASN A 123 -12.43 -16.01 -3.63
N GLY A 124 -11.12 -16.24 -3.77
CA GLY A 124 -10.47 -17.42 -3.22
C GLY A 124 -10.47 -17.42 -1.69
N SER A 125 -10.54 -18.61 -1.12
CA SER A 125 -10.43 -18.83 0.32
C SER A 125 -8.98 -18.71 0.78
N LEU A 126 -8.71 -17.85 1.75
CA LEU A 126 -7.39 -17.73 2.35
C LEU A 126 -7.21 -18.87 3.36
N ILE A 127 -6.24 -19.76 3.11
CA ILE A 127 -5.96 -20.93 3.92
C ILE A 127 -4.57 -20.77 4.56
N LYS A 128 -4.48 -21.01 5.87
CA LYS A 128 -3.21 -21.12 6.58
C LYS A 128 -2.71 -22.55 6.51
N ASN A 129 -1.49 -22.76 6.02
CA ASN A 129 -0.83 -24.05 5.96
C ASN A 129 -0.23 -24.44 7.33
N GLU A 130 0.16 -25.71 7.49
CA GLU A 130 0.79 -26.22 8.71
C GLU A 130 2.13 -25.54 9.03
N ASP A 131 2.88 -25.13 8.02
CA ASP A 131 4.14 -24.39 8.14
C ASP A 131 3.94 -22.89 8.51
N GLY A 132 2.69 -22.46 8.77
CA GLY A 132 2.33 -21.09 9.10
C GLY A 132 2.18 -20.16 7.89
N SER A 133 2.55 -20.58 6.68
CA SER A 133 2.37 -19.80 5.46
C SER A 133 0.90 -19.75 5.04
N TYR A 134 0.57 -18.82 4.14
CA TYR A 134 -0.79 -18.67 3.60
C TYR A 134 -0.82 -18.98 2.12
N LYS A 135 -1.95 -19.54 1.66
CA LYS A 135 -2.27 -19.70 0.24
C LYS A 135 -3.71 -19.28 -0.04
N ILE A 136 -3.99 -18.94 -1.29
CA ILE A 136 -5.34 -18.68 -1.78
C ILE A 136 -5.80 -19.90 -2.54
N ASP A 137 -6.82 -20.58 -2.03
CA ASP A 137 -7.52 -21.66 -2.71
C ASP A 137 -8.69 -21.10 -3.49
N TYR A 138 -8.74 -21.36 -4.80
CA TYR A 138 -9.69 -20.77 -5.71
C TYR A 138 -10.28 -21.81 -6.64
N ASP A 139 -11.60 -21.95 -6.58
CA ASP A 139 -12.37 -22.70 -7.57
C ASP A 139 -12.82 -21.76 -8.70
N SER A 140 -12.52 -22.13 -9.94
CA SER A 140 -12.91 -21.38 -11.14
C SER A 140 -14.43 -21.19 -11.27
N ALA A 141 -15.25 -22.06 -10.67
CA ALA A 141 -16.71 -21.90 -10.61
C ALA A 141 -17.14 -20.66 -9.81
N MET A 142 -16.28 -20.13 -8.94
CA MET A 142 -16.53 -18.91 -8.18
C MET A 142 -16.40 -17.63 -9.02
N PHE A 143 -15.81 -17.70 -10.22
CA PHE A 143 -15.63 -16.52 -11.08
C PHE A 143 -16.94 -15.77 -11.37
N ASN A 144 -18.02 -16.52 -11.62
CA ASN A 144 -19.33 -15.93 -11.95
C ASN A 144 -20.11 -15.40 -10.73
N LYS A 145 -19.64 -15.63 -9.51
CA LYS A 145 -20.29 -15.11 -8.27
C LYS A 145 -19.78 -13.74 -7.85
N GLN A 146 -18.91 -13.14 -8.64
CA GLN A 146 -18.23 -11.90 -8.28
C GLN A 146 -19.18 -10.69 -8.29
N LYS A 147 -19.46 -10.16 -7.10
CA LYS A 147 -20.04 -8.83 -6.87
C LYS A 147 -18.95 -7.82 -6.48
N ASN A 148 -17.91 -7.68 -7.26
CA ASN A 148 -16.85 -6.73 -6.93
C ASN A 148 -17.01 -5.44 -7.76
N ALA A 149 -17.95 -4.60 -7.34
CA ALA A 149 -17.92 -3.20 -7.72
C ALA A 149 -17.04 -2.47 -6.69
N GLY A 150 -15.84 -2.02 -7.11
CA GLY A 150 -15.08 -1.06 -6.32
C GLY A 150 -14.12 -1.62 -5.26
N SER A 151 -13.37 -2.67 -5.58
CA SER A 151 -12.23 -3.08 -4.74
C SER A 151 -11.17 -1.96 -4.68
N ASN A 152 -10.62 -1.72 -3.48
CA ASN A 152 -9.45 -0.84 -3.31
C ASN A 152 -8.12 -1.54 -3.65
N TRP A 153 -8.15 -2.75 -4.25
CA TRP A 153 -6.99 -3.46 -4.79
C TRP A 153 -6.95 -3.35 -6.31
N ASN A 154 -5.96 -2.65 -6.84
CA ASN A 154 -5.76 -2.43 -8.26
C ASN A 154 -4.59 -3.27 -8.77
N PHE A 155 -4.86 -4.11 -9.78
CA PHE A 155 -3.86 -4.85 -10.53
C PHE A 155 -3.62 -4.09 -11.83
N VAL A 156 -2.40 -3.55 -12.00
CA VAL A 156 -2.14 -2.60 -13.09
C VAL A 156 -1.13 -3.13 -14.10
N THR A 157 -1.35 -2.74 -15.36
CA THR A 157 -0.47 -2.98 -16.50
C THR A 157 -0.21 -1.67 -17.25
N GLY A 158 0.81 -1.63 -18.09
CA GLY A 158 1.15 -0.45 -18.86
C GLY A 158 2.47 -0.59 -19.59
N ASP A 159 3.11 0.53 -19.86
CA ASP A 159 4.44 0.54 -20.46
C ASP A 159 5.46 -0.14 -19.55
N LYS A 160 6.25 -1.06 -20.08
CA LYS A 160 7.19 -1.89 -19.31
C LYS A 160 8.30 -1.05 -18.69
N GLU A 161 8.84 -0.10 -19.44
CA GLU A 161 9.91 0.77 -18.94
C GLU A 161 9.40 1.63 -17.79
N ALA A 162 8.19 2.20 -17.92
CA ALA A 162 7.55 2.99 -16.88
C ALA A 162 7.31 2.15 -15.61
N LEU A 163 6.79 0.92 -15.74
CA LEU A 163 6.59 0.00 -14.62
C LEU A 163 7.91 -0.30 -13.89
N TYR A 164 8.98 -0.58 -14.64
CA TYR A 164 10.27 -0.93 -14.09
C TYR A 164 10.97 0.27 -13.45
N LYS A 165 10.83 1.45 -14.05
CA LYS A 165 11.31 2.70 -13.48
C LYS A 165 10.65 3.00 -12.13
N MET A 166 9.35 2.74 -12.01
CA MET A 166 8.62 2.89 -10.75
C MET A 166 9.19 1.98 -9.66
N ALA A 167 9.43 0.70 -9.93
CA ALA A 167 10.00 -0.24 -8.96
C ALA A 167 11.36 0.23 -8.44
N ARG A 168 12.23 0.73 -9.33
CA ARG A 168 13.64 1.06 -9.03
C ARG A 168 13.80 2.44 -8.44
N GLN A 169 13.15 3.44 -9.03
CA GLN A 169 13.42 4.85 -8.72
C GLN A 169 12.39 5.46 -7.77
N SER A 170 11.15 4.95 -7.77
CA SER A 170 10.10 5.46 -6.92
C SER A 170 9.90 4.61 -5.67
N TYR A 171 9.64 3.32 -5.83
CA TYR A 171 9.33 2.43 -4.70
C TYR A 171 10.57 1.85 -4.02
N MET A 172 11.74 1.84 -4.71
CA MET A 172 13.02 1.34 -4.19
C MET A 172 12.97 -0.16 -3.78
N ILE A 173 12.14 -0.96 -4.45
CA ILE A 173 11.91 -2.37 -4.11
C ILE A 173 12.56 -3.37 -5.07
N ASP A 174 13.22 -2.89 -6.13
CA ASP A 174 14.03 -3.73 -7.00
C ASP A 174 15.50 -3.62 -6.58
N ASN A 175 16.01 -4.71 -6.00
CA ASN A 175 17.41 -4.79 -5.54
C ASN A 175 18.37 -5.32 -6.59
N ASN A 176 17.90 -5.74 -7.76
CA ASN A 176 18.76 -6.20 -8.82
C ASN A 176 19.57 -5.01 -9.34
N LYS A 177 20.91 -5.11 -9.21
CA LYS A 177 21.78 -4.14 -9.87
C LYS A 177 21.46 -4.20 -11.35
N PRO A 178 21.03 -3.08 -11.96
CA PRO A 178 20.77 -3.06 -13.39
C PRO A 178 22.03 -3.52 -14.12
N ASP A 179 21.91 -4.44 -15.06
CA ASP A 179 22.96 -4.65 -16.02
C ASP A 179 23.10 -3.34 -16.81
N SER A 180 24.21 -2.63 -16.62
CA SER A 180 24.44 -1.34 -17.27
C SER A 180 24.50 -1.45 -18.81
N ALA A 181 24.61 -2.66 -19.34
CA ALA A 181 24.63 -2.95 -20.76
C ALA A 181 23.24 -3.29 -21.34
N ALA A 182 22.25 -3.63 -20.50
CA ALA A 182 20.90 -3.97 -20.92
C ALA A 182 19.94 -2.80 -20.72
N SER A 183 18.95 -2.65 -21.62
CA SER A 183 17.89 -1.67 -21.43
C SER A 183 17.06 -2.01 -20.16
N ILE A 184 16.42 -1.01 -19.54
CA ILE A 184 15.57 -1.24 -18.37
C ILE A 184 14.46 -2.26 -18.69
N ALA A 185 13.94 -2.25 -19.92
CA ALA A 185 12.89 -3.15 -20.38
C ALA A 185 13.34 -4.60 -20.54
N ASP A 186 14.63 -4.86 -20.71
CA ASP A 186 15.20 -6.21 -20.89
C ASP A 186 15.56 -6.86 -19.54
N GLN A 187 15.53 -6.09 -18.46
CA GLN A 187 15.84 -6.57 -17.12
C GLN A 187 14.55 -7.02 -16.45
N PHE A 188 14.47 -8.30 -16.06
CA PHE A 188 13.30 -8.80 -15.35
C PHE A 188 13.31 -8.40 -13.86
N ILE A 189 12.20 -7.83 -13.37
CA ILE A 189 12.06 -7.53 -11.95
C ILE A 189 11.72 -8.82 -11.19
N HIS A 190 12.64 -9.26 -10.34
CA HIS A 190 12.44 -10.31 -9.36
C HIS A 190 12.45 -9.69 -7.97
N THR A 191 11.32 -9.22 -7.49
CA THR A 191 11.22 -8.67 -6.14
C THR A 191 10.15 -9.38 -5.33
N GLN A 192 10.45 -9.63 -4.06
CA GLN A 192 9.50 -10.13 -3.07
C GLN A 192 9.07 -9.03 -2.09
N PHE A 193 9.48 -7.79 -2.35
CA PHE A 193 9.27 -6.69 -1.42
C PHE A 193 7.98 -5.93 -1.71
N PHE A 194 7.33 -5.50 -0.61
CA PHE A 194 6.23 -4.56 -0.60
C PHE A 194 6.73 -3.19 -0.18
N ALA A 195 6.24 -2.12 -0.79
CA ALA A 195 6.50 -0.76 -0.34
C ALA A 195 5.23 -0.14 0.25
N LEU A 196 5.35 0.46 1.43
CA LEU A 196 4.32 1.28 2.07
C LEU A 196 4.54 2.73 1.68
N VAL A 197 3.51 3.36 1.13
CA VAL A 197 3.52 4.76 0.71
C VAL A 197 2.47 5.55 1.48
N ASP A 198 2.84 6.72 1.96
CA ASP A 198 1.96 7.59 2.75
C ASP A 198 1.10 8.53 1.89
N LYS A 199 0.24 9.28 2.58
CA LYS A 199 -0.69 10.26 1.98
C LYS A 199 0.03 11.38 1.19
N GLN A 200 1.31 11.61 1.44
CA GLN A 200 2.16 12.58 0.74
C GLN A 200 2.99 11.94 -0.38
N SER A 201 2.67 10.70 -0.79
CA SER A 201 3.41 9.93 -1.79
C SER A 201 4.90 9.75 -1.45
N ARG A 202 5.21 9.49 -0.17
CA ARG A 202 6.55 9.17 0.32
C ARG A 202 6.62 7.70 0.69
N VAL A 203 7.69 7.01 0.31
CA VAL A 203 7.93 5.63 0.73
C VAL A 203 8.38 5.63 2.20
N ARG A 204 7.64 4.93 3.06
CA ARG A 204 7.84 4.89 4.51
C ARG A 204 8.39 3.56 5.02
N GLY A 205 8.24 2.49 4.24
CA GLY A 205 8.73 1.17 4.60
C GLY A 205 8.84 0.24 3.40
N ILE A 206 9.78 -0.71 3.50
CA ILE A 206 9.95 -1.80 2.54
C ILE A 206 9.95 -3.09 3.37
N TYR A 207 9.12 -4.07 2.96
CA TYR A 207 8.83 -5.28 3.72
C TYR A 207 9.01 -6.51 2.86
N ASP A 208 9.63 -7.54 3.40
CA ASP A 208 9.73 -8.85 2.72
C ASP A 208 8.36 -9.54 2.74
N GLY A 209 7.72 -9.61 1.57
CA GLY A 209 6.37 -10.18 1.40
C GLY A 209 6.27 -11.68 1.68
N LEU A 210 7.39 -12.36 1.90
CA LEU A 210 7.45 -13.79 2.23
C LEU A 210 7.64 -14.08 3.72
N LYS A 211 7.99 -13.06 4.54
CA LYS A 211 8.27 -13.19 5.96
C LYS A 211 7.10 -12.75 6.82
N GLU A 212 6.65 -13.63 7.70
CA GLU A 212 5.50 -13.38 8.56
C GLU A 212 5.70 -12.15 9.46
N GLU A 213 6.87 -12.00 10.06
CA GLU A 213 7.20 -10.88 10.94
C GLU A 213 7.14 -9.54 10.19
N GLU A 214 7.55 -9.51 8.92
CA GLU A 214 7.49 -8.31 8.09
C GLU A 214 6.05 -7.95 7.68
N ILE A 215 5.19 -8.96 7.47
CA ILE A 215 3.77 -8.74 7.19
C ILE A 215 3.04 -8.20 8.42
N GLN A 216 3.32 -8.73 9.62
CA GLN A 216 2.76 -8.21 10.86
C GLN A 216 3.22 -6.77 11.12
N LYS A 217 4.50 -6.49 10.84
CA LYS A 217 5.04 -5.13 10.92
C LYS A 217 4.36 -4.20 9.92
N LEU A 218 4.20 -4.61 8.65
CA LEU A 218 3.50 -3.83 7.63
C LEU A 218 2.08 -3.45 8.06
N LEU A 219 1.30 -4.42 8.57
CA LEU A 219 -0.06 -4.17 9.04
C LEU A 219 -0.10 -3.10 10.15
N LYS A 220 0.81 -3.16 11.12
CA LYS A 220 0.94 -2.17 12.17
C LYS A 220 1.35 -0.80 11.63
N ASP A 221 2.33 -0.77 10.75
CA ASP A 221 2.90 0.46 10.20
C ASP A 221 1.87 1.19 9.28
N ILE A 222 1.00 0.44 8.58
CA ILE A 222 -0.14 1.02 7.84
C ILE A 222 -1.04 1.80 8.79
N GLU A 223 -1.43 1.22 9.92
CA GLU A 223 -2.29 1.90 10.90
C GLU A 223 -1.65 3.17 11.47
N GLU A 224 -0.33 3.17 11.67
CA GLU A 224 0.40 4.35 12.13
C GLU A 224 0.38 5.47 11.07
N VAL A 225 0.72 5.13 9.82
CA VAL A 225 0.77 6.11 8.71
C VAL A 225 -0.63 6.64 8.37
N MET A 226 -1.67 5.83 8.52
CA MET A 226 -3.05 6.26 8.29
C MET A 226 -3.52 7.34 9.28
N LYS A 227 -2.97 7.39 10.49
CA LYS A 227 -3.27 8.43 11.49
C LYS A 227 -2.61 9.78 11.17
N GLU A 228 -1.58 9.79 10.31
CA GLU A 228 -0.92 11.04 9.91
C GLU A 228 -1.90 11.98 9.19
N LYS A 229 -1.80 13.27 9.52
CA LYS A 229 -2.58 14.30 8.83
C LYS A 229 -2.06 14.46 7.40
N TYR A 230 -2.98 14.48 6.44
CA TYR A 230 -2.65 14.84 5.06
C TYR A 230 -2.33 16.34 4.97
N GLN A 231 -1.18 16.65 4.43
CA GLN A 231 -0.80 18.01 4.05
C GLN A 231 -0.74 18.05 2.52
N SER A 232 -1.68 18.75 1.91
CA SER A 232 -1.70 18.94 0.46
C SER A 232 -0.34 19.47 0.00
N ARG A 233 0.25 18.82 -1.00
CA ARG A 233 1.42 19.38 -1.69
C ARG A 233 0.95 20.67 -2.39
N SER A 234 1.46 21.82 -1.95
CA SER A 234 1.39 23.00 -2.79
C SER A 234 2.20 22.69 -4.05
N LEU A 235 1.50 22.51 -5.18
CA LEU A 235 2.13 22.46 -6.50
C LEU A 235 2.71 23.86 -6.76
N ASN A 236 4.00 24.06 -6.43
CA ASN A 236 4.78 25.21 -6.87
C ASN A 236 5.38 24.87 -8.23
#